data_397beeeb0cd6c9e7b79752a2cdbf80fe
#
_entry.id   397beeeb0cd6c9e7b79752a2cdbf80fe
#
_cell.length_a   1.000
_cell.length_b   1.000
_cell.length_c   1.000
_cell.angle_alpha   90.00
_cell.angle_beta   90.00
_cell.angle_gamma   90.00
#
_symmetry.space_group_name_H-M   'P 1'
#
loop_
_entity.id
_entity.type
_entity.pdbx_description
1 polymer ?
#
loop_
_entity_poly.entity_id
_entity_poly.type
_entity_poly.pdbx_seq_one_letter_code
_entity_poly.pdbx_strand_id
1 'polypeptide(L)'
;VILISNNNKVNTSDKEDIHDNLEDLSKNRDDYYEDDKKNTSFLRSLAGLVTFSTIIPLGIYTSIEAVISVIWLWPLLNALIGLGGVVIAYILLKLFNMSHLLVATIVISYIFLIMGYNHIDGLLDFSDGIMVHGDSKKKINVMRDSMVGTAGISTMVIFTVMTVAVLTNLIDYNCLWGILVGEMSAKVSLLTTCILSKPAEDGIGKYFVEDMPITNYITAVLISGIIAYIFLGYVGLFGLIGAIIAGALISYIAKRNFGVATGDVLGTSNEIGRLLSLIFIVIAIPLF
;
A
#
# COMPACT_ATOMS: atom_id res chain seq x y z
N VAL A 1 -2.36 4.53 30.42
CA VAL A 1 -2.48 3.61 31.56
C VAL A 1 -2.89 4.45 32.77
N ILE A 2 -4.16 4.42 33.11
CA ILE A 2 -4.58 4.94 34.44
C ILE A 2 -5.35 3.82 35.10
N LEU A 3 -4.71 3.20 36.08
CA LEU A 3 -5.35 2.37 37.09
C LEU A 3 -6.10 3.28 38.03
N ILE A 4 -7.42 3.17 38.08
CA ILE A 4 -8.20 3.70 39.15
C ILE A 4 -8.89 2.53 39.89
N SER A 5 -8.26 2.11 40.97
CA SER A 5 -8.93 1.40 42.03
C SER A 5 -9.48 2.48 42.98
N ASN A 6 -10.78 2.67 42.98
CA ASN A 6 -11.49 3.16 44.19
C ASN A 6 -12.97 2.81 44.04
N ASN A 7 -13.44 1.99 44.97
CA ASN A 7 -14.83 1.70 45.25
C ASN A 7 -15.52 2.96 45.81
N ASN A 8 -16.02 3.82 44.94
CA ASN A 8 -17.04 4.80 45.33
C ASN A 8 -18.28 4.56 44.46
N LYS A 9 -19.42 4.40 45.13
CA LYS A 9 -20.74 4.32 44.48
C LYS A 9 -20.92 5.58 43.65
N VAL A 10 -20.72 5.44 42.32
CA VAL A 10 -21.07 6.48 41.35
C VAL A 10 -22.57 6.63 41.39
N ASN A 11 -23.06 7.84 41.70
CA ASN A 11 -24.48 8.19 41.74
C ASN A 11 -25.09 7.96 40.34
N THR A 12 -26.33 7.57 40.25
CA THR A 12 -27.06 7.37 38.99
C THR A 12 -27.10 8.65 38.14
N SER A 13 -27.17 9.84 38.78
CA SER A 13 -27.07 11.14 38.10
C SER A 13 -25.74 11.35 37.35
N ASP A 14 -24.61 10.93 37.95
CA ASP A 14 -23.28 11.09 37.34
C ASP A 14 -23.09 10.17 36.11
N LYS A 15 -23.86 9.06 36.05
CA LYS A 15 -23.85 8.17 34.88
C LYS A 15 -24.67 8.72 33.73
N GLU A 16 -25.80 9.38 33.99
CA GLU A 16 -26.60 10.06 32.97
C GLU A 16 -25.84 11.26 32.39
N ASP A 17 -25.21 12.09 33.23
CA ASP A 17 -24.41 13.23 32.78
C ASP A 17 -23.19 12.79 31.96
N ILE A 18 -22.58 11.65 32.27
CA ILE A 18 -21.45 11.09 31.47
C ILE A 18 -21.97 10.53 30.14
N HIS A 19 -23.14 9.89 30.15
CA HIS A 19 -23.72 9.34 28.94
C HIS A 19 -24.15 10.44 27.95
N ASP A 20 -24.80 11.48 28.43
CA ASP A 20 -25.21 12.65 27.67
C ASP A 20 -24.01 13.43 27.10
N ASN A 21 -22.95 13.60 27.89
CA ASN A 21 -21.70 14.20 27.42
C ASN A 21 -21.00 13.34 26.35
N LEU A 22 -21.03 12.00 26.47
CA LEU A 22 -20.44 11.10 25.46
C LEU A 22 -21.27 11.09 24.17
N GLU A 23 -22.60 11.19 24.28
CA GLU A 23 -23.51 11.27 23.13
C GLU A 23 -23.35 12.62 22.40
N ASP A 24 -23.21 13.72 23.13
CA ASP A 24 -22.96 15.06 22.56
C ASP A 24 -21.56 15.14 21.91
N LEU A 25 -20.55 14.53 22.49
CA LEU A 25 -19.21 14.42 21.90
C LEU A 25 -19.19 13.53 20.65
N SER A 26 -19.99 12.45 20.63
CA SER A 26 -20.12 11.60 19.45
C SER A 26 -20.83 12.34 18.32
N LYS A 27 -21.92 13.04 18.63
CA LYS A 27 -22.72 13.81 17.66
C LYS A 27 -21.94 14.99 17.06
N ASN A 28 -21.24 15.75 17.92
CA ASN A 28 -20.34 16.82 17.48
C ASN A 28 -19.20 16.29 16.60
N ARG A 29 -18.72 15.08 16.88
CA ARG A 29 -17.70 14.42 16.07
C ARG A 29 -18.26 14.01 14.71
N ASP A 30 -19.45 13.44 14.68
CA ASP A 30 -20.09 12.98 13.44
C ASP A 30 -20.50 14.17 12.55
N ASP A 31 -20.99 15.26 13.14
CA ASP A 31 -21.26 16.54 12.44
C ASP A 31 -19.97 17.16 11.88
N TYR A 32 -18.86 17.10 12.62
CA TYR A 32 -17.55 17.57 12.15
C TYR A 32 -17.03 16.74 10.96
N TYR A 33 -17.22 15.41 11.01
CA TYR A 33 -16.84 14.53 9.90
C TYR A 33 -17.75 14.69 8.67
N GLU A 34 -19.05 14.97 8.85
CA GLU A 34 -19.95 15.25 7.73
C GLU A 34 -19.65 16.60 7.04
N ASP A 35 -19.26 17.62 7.82
CA ASP A 35 -18.87 18.93 7.29
C ASP A 35 -17.49 18.85 6.59
N ASP A 36 -16.55 18.08 7.11
CA ASP A 36 -15.25 17.84 6.47
C ASP A 36 -15.42 17.07 5.15
N LYS A 37 -16.34 16.11 5.08
CA LYS A 37 -16.71 15.37 3.87
C LYS A 37 -17.25 16.27 2.75
N LYS A 38 -18.03 17.32 3.10
CA LYS A 38 -18.63 18.27 2.14
C LYS A 38 -17.67 19.36 1.67
N ASN A 39 -16.67 19.72 2.49
CA ASN A 39 -15.82 20.89 2.28
C ASN A 39 -14.32 20.58 2.10
N THR A 40 -13.91 19.31 2.03
CA THR A 40 -12.48 18.99 1.89
C THR A 40 -11.99 19.37 0.50
N SER A 41 -11.06 20.32 0.43
CA SER A 41 -10.47 20.74 -0.83
C SER A 41 -9.61 19.62 -1.44
N PHE A 42 -9.53 19.57 -2.78
CA PHE A 42 -8.69 18.62 -3.51
C PHE A 42 -7.24 18.59 -2.99
N LEU A 43 -6.65 19.74 -2.69
CA LEU A 43 -5.27 19.83 -2.16
C LEU A 43 -5.16 19.19 -0.78
N ARG A 44 -6.18 19.30 0.06
CA ARG A 44 -6.22 18.66 1.38
C ARG A 44 -6.33 17.15 1.26
N SER A 45 -7.18 16.65 0.35
CA SER A 45 -7.28 15.21 0.04
C SER A 45 -5.95 14.64 -0.48
N LEU A 46 -5.28 15.38 -1.37
CA LEU A 46 -3.96 14.99 -1.88
C LEU A 46 -2.90 14.96 -0.79
N ALA A 47 -2.88 15.95 0.11
CA ALA A 47 -1.98 15.97 1.25
C ALA A 47 -2.25 14.78 2.21
N GLY A 48 -3.53 14.43 2.41
CA GLY A 48 -3.93 13.22 3.13
C GLY A 48 -3.39 11.96 2.48
N LEU A 49 -3.50 11.83 1.16
CA LEU A 49 -2.96 10.70 0.40
C LEU A 49 -1.43 10.59 0.56
N VAL A 50 -0.69 11.71 0.53
CA VAL A 50 0.76 11.73 0.76
C VAL A 50 1.11 11.28 2.17
N THR A 51 0.46 11.85 3.18
CA THR A 51 0.69 11.50 4.60
C THR A 51 0.34 10.04 4.89
N PHE A 52 -0.72 9.51 4.27
CA PHE A 52 -1.12 8.11 4.42
C PHE A 52 -0.12 7.15 3.76
N SER A 53 0.45 7.54 2.63
CA SER A 53 1.28 6.67 1.79
C SER A 53 2.77 6.72 2.11
N THR A 54 3.22 7.74 2.85
CA THR A 54 4.63 8.00 3.10
C THR A 54 4.90 8.40 4.54
N ILE A 55 6.17 8.39 4.95
CA ILE A 55 6.60 8.91 6.25
C ILE A 55 6.63 10.45 6.31
N ILE A 56 6.22 11.15 5.26
CA ILE A 56 6.28 12.62 5.19
C ILE A 56 5.09 13.22 5.95
N PRO A 57 5.30 13.85 7.11
CA PRO A 57 4.23 14.43 7.91
C PRO A 57 3.88 15.82 7.37
N LEU A 58 2.77 15.94 6.64
CA LEU A 58 2.30 17.24 6.18
C LEU A 58 1.48 18.00 7.23
N GLY A 59 1.18 17.38 8.37
CA GLY A 59 0.45 18.02 9.47
C GLY A 59 -1.01 18.35 9.15
N ILE A 60 -1.58 17.73 8.11
CA ILE A 60 -2.95 17.97 7.66
C ILE A 60 -3.82 16.78 8.00
N TYR A 61 -4.81 16.99 8.85
CA TYR A 61 -5.84 15.98 9.11
C TYR A 61 -6.83 15.92 7.96
N THR A 62 -7.12 14.70 7.51
CA THR A 62 -8.03 14.44 6.40
C THR A 62 -8.79 13.14 6.68
N SER A 63 -10.08 13.10 6.37
CA SER A 63 -10.87 11.89 6.49
C SER A 63 -10.44 10.84 5.44
N ILE A 64 -10.71 9.57 5.73
CA ILE A 64 -10.35 8.47 4.81
C ILE A 64 -11.13 8.55 3.49
N GLU A 65 -12.38 9.02 3.54
CA GLU A 65 -13.23 9.23 2.38
C GLU A 65 -12.65 10.29 1.45
N ALA A 66 -12.08 11.37 2.01
CA ALA A 66 -11.40 12.39 1.23
C ALA A 66 -10.14 11.84 0.54
N VAL A 67 -9.38 10.94 1.20
CA VAL A 67 -8.27 10.22 0.58
C VAL A 67 -8.76 9.33 -0.55
N ILE A 68 -9.85 8.57 -0.35
CA ILE A 68 -10.44 7.69 -1.37
C ILE A 68 -10.95 8.49 -2.59
N SER A 69 -11.44 9.70 -2.40
CA SER A 69 -11.89 10.54 -3.52
C SER A 69 -10.79 10.86 -4.55
N VAL A 70 -9.54 10.87 -4.13
CA VAL A 70 -8.35 11.14 -4.96
C VAL A 70 -7.47 9.90 -5.16
N ILE A 71 -7.96 8.72 -4.82
CA ILE A 71 -7.17 7.46 -4.84
C ILE A 71 -6.63 7.11 -6.23
N TRP A 72 -7.28 7.57 -7.29
CA TRP A 72 -6.81 7.43 -8.66
C TRP A 72 -5.45 8.09 -8.92
N LEU A 73 -5.03 9.03 -8.07
CA LEU A 73 -3.71 9.67 -8.08
C LEU A 73 -2.64 8.84 -7.36
N TRP A 74 -3.02 7.80 -6.64
CA TRP A 74 -2.05 7.01 -5.86
C TRP A 74 -0.92 6.42 -6.70
N PRO A 75 -1.18 5.84 -7.90
CA PRO A 75 -0.08 5.43 -8.79
C PRO A 75 0.85 6.58 -9.19
N LEU A 76 0.32 7.81 -9.39
CA LEU A 76 1.15 8.99 -9.72
C LEU A 76 2.05 9.40 -8.55
N LEU A 77 1.53 9.37 -7.33
CA LEU A 77 2.35 9.62 -6.13
C LEU A 77 3.49 8.58 -6.05
N ASN A 78 3.19 7.31 -6.30
CA ASN A 78 4.23 6.28 -6.32
C ASN A 78 5.20 6.42 -7.51
N ALA A 79 4.75 6.93 -8.65
CA ALA A 79 5.65 7.29 -9.74
C ALA A 79 6.67 8.35 -9.31
N LEU A 80 6.27 9.34 -8.47
CA LEU A 80 7.20 10.32 -7.90
C LEU A 80 8.20 9.68 -6.93
N ILE A 81 7.76 8.72 -6.12
CA ILE A 81 8.67 7.93 -5.27
C ILE A 81 9.65 7.13 -6.14
N GLY A 82 9.15 6.45 -7.18
CA GLY A 82 9.97 5.75 -8.15
C GLY A 82 10.95 6.66 -8.88
N LEU A 83 10.54 7.88 -9.24
CA LEU A 83 11.43 8.90 -9.83
C LEU A 83 12.57 9.26 -8.87
N GLY A 84 12.30 9.38 -7.56
CA GLY A 84 13.35 9.53 -6.56
C GLY A 84 14.35 8.37 -6.60
N GLY A 85 13.86 7.13 -6.74
CA GLY A 85 14.70 5.94 -6.92
C GLY A 85 15.56 6.00 -8.21
N VAL A 86 14.98 6.46 -9.32
CA VAL A 86 15.72 6.70 -10.59
C VAL A 86 16.84 7.71 -10.39
N VAL A 87 16.55 8.84 -9.74
CA VAL A 87 17.55 9.89 -9.46
C VAL A 87 18.67 9.36 -8.57
N ILE A 88 18.35 8.64 -7.51
CA ILE A 88 19.34 7.99 -6.64
C ILE A 88 20.21 7.03 -7.45
N ALA A 89 19.61 6.12 -8.22
CA ALA A 89 20.34 5.19 -9.07
C ALA A 89 21.28 5.91 -10.03
N TYR A 90 20.78 6.92 -10.73
CA TYR A 90 21.56 7.70 -11.68
C TYR A 90 22.79 8.36 -11.02
N ILE A 91 22.59 9.01 -9.87
CA ILE A 91 23.68 9.66 -9.12
C ILE A 91 24.73 8.63 -8.69
N LEU A 92 24.31 7.52 -8.07
CA LEU A 92 25.20 6.51 -7.56
C LEU A 92 26.01 5.81 -8.67
N LEU A 93 25.39 5.58 -9.82
CA LEU A 93 26.06 4.99 -10.99
C LEU A 93 27.02 5.97 -11.67
N LYS A 94 26.60 7.23 -11.90
CA LYS A 94 27.36 8.17 -12.76
C LYS A 94 28.39 8.98 -12.00
N LEU A 95 28.12 9.37 -10.74
CA LEU A 95 29.06 10.16 -9.94
C LEU A 95 29.97 9.30 -9.05
N PHE A 96 29.45 8.20 -8.54
CA PHE A 96 30.18 7.35 -7.58
C PHE A 96 30.64 6.01 -8.16
N ASN A 97 30.24 5.69 -9.39
CA ASN A 97 30.60 4.44 -10.09
C ASN A 97 30.38 3.18 -9.22
N MET A 98 29.27 3.15 -8.47
CA MET A 98 28.94 2.03 -7.58
C MET A 98 28.50 0.81 -8.37
N SER A 99 28.67 -0.39 -7.80
CA SER A 99 28.19 -1.64 -8.40
C SER A 99 26.66 -1.66 -8.49
N HIS A 100 26.12 -2.27 -9.54
CA HIS A 100 24.68 -2.33 -9.80
C HIS A 100 23.91 -2.98 -8.65
N LEU A 101 24.47 -4.03 -8.02
CA LEU A 101 23.88 -4.68 -6.86
C LEU A 101 23.74 -3.73 -5.66
N LEU A 102 24.78 -2.93 -5.37
CA LEU A 102 24.74 -1.97 -4.28
C LEU A 102 23.72 -0.87 -4.55
N VAL A 103 23.67 -0.37 -5.80
CA VAL A 103 22.69 0.64 -6.22
C VAL A 103 21.25 0.10 -6.09
N ALA A 104 20.99 -1.13 -6.57
CA ALA A 104 19.69 -1.78 -6.43
C ALA A 104 19.26 -1.91 -4.96
N THR A 105 20.21 -2.29 -4.09
CA THR A 105 19.96 -2.41 -2.64
C THR A 105 19.62 -1.06 -2.01
N ILE A 106 20.34 0.01 -2.36
CA ILE A 106 20.08 1.35 -1.83
C ILE A 106 18.72 1.87 -2.33
N VAL A 107 18.39 1.64 -3.60
CA VAL A 107 17.11 2.08 -4.18
C VAL A 107 15.92 1.42 -3.48
N ILE A 108 15.94 0.09 -3.28
CA ILE A 108 14.83 -0.57 -2.60
C ILE A 108 14.75 -0.18 -1.12
N SER A 109 15.89 0.03 -0.47
CA SER A 109 15.93 0.53 0.92
C SER A 109 15.30 1.92 1.04
N TYR A 110 15.59 2.82 0.08
CA TYR A 110 14.95 4.13 -0.01
C TYR A 110 13.42 4.00 -0.16
N ILE A 111 12.95 3.12 -1.05
CA ILE A 111 11.52 2.90 -1.30
C ILE A 111 10.82 2.39 -0.03
N PHE A 112 11.38 1.40 0.64
CA PHE A 112 10.82 0.87 1.89
C PHE A 112 10.77 1.93 2.99
N LEU A 113 11.85 2.71 3.13
CA LEU A 113 11.93 3.77 4.13
C LEU A 113 10.89 4.86 3.89
N ILE A 114 10.79 5.39 2.67
CA ILE A 114 9.86 6.49 2.36
C ILE A 114 8.39 6.06 2.52
N MET A 115 8.10 4.78 2.31
CA MET A 115 6.76 4.20 2.51
C MET A 115 6.52 3.70 3.93
N GLY A 116 7.45 3.93 4.87
CA GLY A 116 7.30 3.60 6.29
C GLY A 116 7.22 2.11 6.59
N TYR A 117 7.71 1.24 5.70
CA TYR A 117 7.66 -0.22 5.79
C TYR A 117 6.24 -0.85 5.84
N ASN A 118 5.18 -0.06 5.78
CA ASN A 118 3.80 -0.53 5.97
C ASN A 118 3.40 -1.68 5.02
N HIS A 119 3.89 -1.67 3.77
CA HIS A 119 3.53 -2.71 2.80
C HIS A 119 4.33 -3.99 2.99
N ILE A 120 5.60 -3.87 3.39
CA ILE A 120 6.44 -5.04 3.66
C ILE A 120 6.01 -5.75 4.94
N ASP A 121 5.52 -4.98 5.92
CA ASP A 121 4.88 -5.49 7.12
C ASP A 121 3.63 -6.32 6.76
N GLY A 122 2.76 -5.77 5.91
CA GLY A 122 1.60 -6.51 5.40
C GLY A 122 1.97 -7.80 4.66
N LEU A 123 3.07 -7.81 3.88
CA LEU A 123 3.57 -9.04 3.23
C LEU A 123 3.99 -10.10 4.26
N LEU A 124 4.61 -9.67 5.34
CA LEU A 124 5.05 -10.51 6.44
C LEU A 124 3.84 -11.16 7.12
N ASP A 125 2.87 -10.35 7.57
CA ASP A 125 1.67 -10.80 8.27
C ASP A 125 0.80 -11.71 7.39
N PHE A 126 0.60 -11.34 6.14
CA PHE A 126 -0.11 -12.16 5.15
C PHE A 126 0.52 -13.54 4.99
N SER A 127 1.84 -13.61 4.96
CA SER A 127 2.57 -14.87 4.80
C SER A 127 2.43 -15.76 6.02
N ASP A 128 2.47 -15.20 7.22
CA ASP A 128 2.22 -15.94 8.45
C ASP A 128 0.78 -16.43 8.50
N GLY A 129 -0.19 -15.58 8.14
CA GLY A 129 -1.59 -15.97 8.09
C GLY A 129 -1.91 -17.11 7.11
N ILE A 130 -1.26 -17.14 5.93
CA ILE A 130 -1.45 -18.22 4.95
C ILE A 130 -0.94 -19.56 5.46
N MET A 131 0.20 -19.59 6.12
CA MET A 131 0.87 -20.83 6.54
C MET A 131 0.21 -21.49 7.74
N VAL A 132 -0.66 -20.79 8.45
CA VAL A 132 -1.41 -21.37 9.56
C VAL A 132 -2.54 -22.28 9.06
N HIS A 133 -2.64 -23.48 9.61
CA HIS A 133 -3.78 -24.36 9.39
C HIS A 133 -4.97 -23.94 10.24
N GLY A 134 -6.13 -23.84 9.62
CA GLY A 134 -7.38 -23.48 10.28
C GLY A 134 -8.35 -22.73 9.38
N ASP A 135 -9.41 -22.23 9.99
CA ASP A 135 -10.41 -21.41 9.33
C ASP A 135 -9.91 -19.97 9.07
N SER A 136 -10.68 -19.22 8.30
CA SER A 136 -10.34 -17.82 7.95
C SER A 136 -10.17 -16.93 9.18
N LYS A 137 -10.97 -17.14 10.23
CA LYS A 137 -10.90 -16.34 11.46
C LYS A 137 -9.57 -16.56 12.19
N LYS A 138 -9.12 -17.82 12.30
CA LYS A 138 -7.83 -18.14 12.92
C LYS A 138 -6.67 -17.51 12.13
N LYS A 139 -6.73 -17.59 10.79
CA LYS A 139 -5.69 -17.01 9.92
C LYS A 139 -5.62 -15.50 10.04
N ILE A 140 -6.77 -14.80 10.08
CA ILE A 140 -6.84 -13.35 10.29
C ILE A 140 -6.30 -12.97 11.68
N ASN A 141 -6.59 -13.75 12.71
CA ASN A 141 -6.05 -13.48 14.05
C ASN A 141 -4.53 -13.58 14.09
N VAL A 142 -3.93 -14.52 13.33
CA VAL A 142 -2.46 -14.59 13.21
C VAL A 142 -1.88 -13.38 12.50
N MET A 143 -2.53 -12.88 11.45
CA MET A 143 -2.11 -11.63 10.77
C MET A 143 -2.16 -10.40 11.69
N ARG A 144 -2.98 -10.42 12.73
CA ARG A 144 -3.13 -9.34 13.71
C ARG A 144 -2.27 -9.51 14.96
N ASP A 145 -1.58 -10.64 15.07
CA ASP A 145 -0.67 -10.89 16.19
C ASP A 145 0.60 -10.07 16.00
N SER A 146 1.06 -9.41 17.04
CA SER A 146 2.35 -8.68 17.03
C SER A 146 3.58 -9.61 16.99
N MET A 147 3.36 -10.91 17.15
CA MET A 147 4.43 -11.91 17.08
C MET A 147 4.71 -12.31 15.65
N VAL A 148 5.91 -12.01 15.19
CA VAL A 148 6.34 -12.34 13.82
C VAL A 148 6.68 -13.82 13.71
N GLY A 149 6.08 -14.51 12.74
CA GLY A 149 6.31 -15.90 12.47
C GLY A 149 7.48 -16.15 11.50
N THR A 150 7.92 -17.41 11.46
CA THR A 150 9.01 -17.83 10.56
C THR A 150 8.63 -17.68 9.09
N ALA A 151 7.38 -17.89 8.73
CA ALA A 151 6.92 -17.78 7.35
C ALA A 151 6.98 -16.34 6.85
N GLY A 152 6.56 -15.37 7.67
CA GLY A 152 6.65 -13.95 7.38
C GLY A 152 8.09 -13.51 7.15
N ILE A 153 8.99 -13.81 8.09
CA ILE A 153 10.43 -13.48 7.98
C ILE A 153 11.02 -14.11 6.71
N SER A 154 10.79 -15.40 6.47
CA SER A 154 11.35 -16.11 5.32
C SER A 154 10.84 -15.51 4.01
N THR A 155 9.54 -15.22 3.90
CA THR A 155 8.95 -14.60 2.71
C THR A 155 9.51 -13.20 2.48
N MET A 156 9.62 -12.36 3.51
CA MET A 156 10.19 -11.03 3.42
C MET A 156 11.64 -11.06 2.91
N VAL A 157 12.47 -11.98 3.44
CA VAL A 157 13.87 -12.13 3.00
C VAL A 157 13.94 -12.55 1.54
N ILE A 158 13.20 -13.61 1.15
CA ILE A 158 13.18 -14.11 -0.22
C ILE A 158 12.68 -13.01 -1.17
N PHE A 159 11.60 -12.33 -0.83
CA PHE A 159 11.02 -11.24 -1.61
C PHE A 159 12.03 -10.09 -1.82
N THR A 160 12.69 -9.66 -0.75
CA THR A 160 13.68 -8.57 -0.81
C THR A 160 14.86 -8.96 -1.70
N VAL A 161 15.38 -10.18 -1.56
CA VAL A 161 16.47 -10.70 -2.41
C VAL A 161 16.05 -10.75 -3.88
N MET A 162 14.84 -11.24 -4.17
CA MET A 162 14.31 -11.27 -5.54
C MET A 162 14.16 -9.85 -6.11
N THR A 163 13.65 -8.90 -5.33
CA THR A 163 13.48 -7.51 -5.77
C THR A 163 14.83 -6.85 -6.06
N VAL A 164 15.83 -7.04 -5.21
CA VAL A 164 17.20 -6.56 -5.43
C VAL A 164 17.78 -7.18 -6.71
N ALA A 165 17.62 -8.48 -6.91
CA ALA A 165 18.11 -9.16 -8.11
C ALA A 165 17.48 -8.63 -9.39
N VAL A 166 16.15 -8.42 -9.40
CA VAL A 166 15.44 -7.87 -10.57
C VAL A 166 15.83 -6.41 -10.82
N LEU A 167 15.98 -5.58 -9.78
CA LEU A 167 16.46 -4.21 -9.92
C LEU A 167 17.90 -4.17 -10.46
N THR A 168 18.76 -5.11 -10.05
CA THR A 168 20.12 -5.23 -10.59
C THR A 168 20.06 -5.51 -12.10
N ASN A 169 19.21 -6.43 -12.55
CA ASN A 169 19.01 -6.70 -13.98
C ASN A 169 18.51 -5.46 -14.74
N LEU A 170 17.57 -4.69 -14.19
CA LEU A 170 17.11 -3.45 -14.83
C LEU A 170 18.26 -2.45 -15.02
N ILE A 171 19.15 -2.34 -14.02
CA ILE A 171 20.32 -1.48 -14.10
C ILE A 171 21.31 -2.02 -15.15
N ASP A 172 21.52 -3.33 -15.22
CA ASP A 172 22.36 -3.99 -16.23
C ASP A 172 21.85 -3.70 -17.66
N TYR A 173 20.53 -3.67 -17.85
CA TYR A 173 19.90 -3.28 -19.12
C TYR A 173 19.85 -1.76 -19.36
N ASN A 174 20.41 -0.91 -18.48
CA ASN A 174 20.26 0.54 -18.51
C ASN A 174 18.80 1.04 -18.49
N CYS A 175 17.89 0.25 -17.97
CA CYS A 175 16.44 0.51 -17.93
C CYS A 175 16.00 1.14 -16.61
N LEU A 176 16.62 2.28 -16.20
CA LEU A 176 16.34 2.93 -14.91
C LEU A 176 14.87 3.37 -14.77
N TRP A 177 14.21 3.73 -15.87
CA TRP A 177 12.79 4.08 -15.86
C TRP A 177 11.87 2.93 -15.43
N GLY A 178 12.38 1.69 -15.46
CA GLY A 178 11.69 0.53 -14.89
C GLY A 178 11.40 0.68 -13.40
N ILE A 179 12.23 1.41 -12.66
CA ILE A 179 12.02 1.71 -11.23
C ILE A 179 10.74 2.55 -11.05
N LEU A 180 10.61 3.62 -11.86
CA LEU A 180 9.41 4.49 -11.83
C LEU A 180 8.15 3.69 -12.18
N VAL A 181 8.18 2.95 -13.29
CA VAL A 181 7.02 2.17 -13.76
C VAL A 181 6.67 1.07 -12.77
N GLY A 182 7.66 0.40 -12.17
CA GLY A 182 7.44 -0.63 -11.15
C GLY A 182 6.74 -0.09 -9.90
N GLU A 183 7.19 1.07 -9.39
CA GLU A 183 6.56 1.70 -8.23
C GLU A 183 5.14 2.19 -8.52
N MET A 184 4.94 2.82 -9.66
CA MET A 184 3.61 3.25 -10.11
C MET A 184 2.67 2.04 -10.23
N SER A 185 3.12 0.98 -10.87
CA SER A 185 2.34 -0.24 -11.12
C SER A 185 2.02 -1.02 -9.84
N ALA A 186 2.86 -0.93 -8.80
CA ALA A 186 2.58 -1.51 -7.48
C ALA A 186 1.25 -1.01 -6.90
N LYS A 187 0.95 0.28 -7.06
CA LYS A 187 -0.35 0.82 -6.63
C LYS A 187 -1.51 0.37 -7.51
N VAL A 188 -1.28 0.17 -8.80
CA VAL A 188 -2.30 -0.43 -9.66
C VAL A 188 -2.62 -1.86 -9.21
N SER A 189 -1.62 -2.65 -8.79
CA SER A 189 -1.85 -3.97 -8.19
C SER A 189 -2.72 -3.90 -6.95
N LEU A 190 -2.40 -3.00 -6.01
CA LEU A 190 -3.18 -2.78 -4.79
C LEU A 190 -4.63 -2.41 -5.13
N LEU A 191 -4.84 -1.46 -6.04
CA LEU A 191 -6.18 -1.05 -6.47
C LEU A 191 -6.93 -2.19 -7.19
N THR A 192 -6.24 -3.04 -7.93
CA THR A 192 -6.82 -4.25 -8.54
C THR A 192 -7.34 -5.20 -7.45
N THR A 193 -6.57 -5.38 -6.38
CA THR A 193 -7.00 -6.20 -5.24
C THR A 193 -8.21 -5.59 -4.55
N CYS A 194 -8.27 -4.27 -4.37
CA CYS A 194 -9.45 -3.61 -3.80
C CYS A 194 -10.72 -3.91 -4.60
N ILE A 195 -10.69 -3.74 -5.93
CA ILE A 195 -11.86 -3.95 -6.80
C ILE A 195 -12.32 -5.42 -6.85
N LEU A 196 -11.40 -6.37 -6.71
CA LEU A 196 -11.69 -7.81 -6.86
C LEU A 196 -12.02 -8.49 -5.53
N SER A 197 -11.88 -7.81 -4.40
CA SER A 197 -12.01 -8.40 -3.06
C SER A 197 -13.29 -7.96 -2.35
N LYS A 198 -13.59 -8.65 -1.24
CA LYS A 198 -14.61 -8.21 -0.28
C LYS A 198 -13.90 -7.49 0.88
N PRO A 199 -14.52 -6.45 1.45
CA PRO A 199 -13.95 -5.74 2.58
C PRO A 199 -13.90 -6.62 3.84
N ALA A 200 -12.91 -6.37 4.68
CA ALA A 200 -12.85 -6.91 6.04
C ALA A 200 -13.93 -6.25 6.93
N GLU A 201 -14.19 -6.83 8.10
CA GLU A 201 -15.17 -6.27 9.04
C GLU A 201 -14.68 -4.94 9.65
N ASP A 202 -13.37 -4.80 9.85
CA ASP A 202 -12.71 -3.68 10.52
C ASP A 202 -11.34 -3.35 9.89
N GLY A 203 -10.69 -2.30 10.41
CA GLY A 203 -9.40 -1.82 9.94
C GLY A 203 -9.50 -0.83 8.76
N ILE A 204 -8.44 -0.04 8.56
CA ILE A 204 -8.40 1.02 7.54
C ILE A 204 -8.52 0.44 6.12
N GLY A 205 -7.97 -0.74 5.87
CA GLY A 205 -8.06 -1.42 4.56
C GLY A 205 -9.49 -1.66 4.08
N LYS A 206 -10.45 -1.82 5.02
CA LYS A 206 -11.87 -1.97 4.73
C LYS A 206 -12.40 -0.85 3.82
N TYR A 207 -12.14 0.39 4.18
CA TYR A 207 -12.67 1.57 3.47
C TYR A 207 -12.16 1.63 2.03
N PHE A 208 -10.90 1.25 1.78
CA PHE A 208 -10.33 1.20 0.43
C PHE A 208 -11.00 0.13 -0.45
N VAL A 209 -11.47 -0.97 0.14
CA VAL A 209 -12.15 -2.05 -0.61
C VAL A 209 -13.64 -1.73 -0.79
N GLU A 210 -14.30 -1.16 0.23
CA GLU A 210 -15.74 -0.89 0.25
C GLU A 210 -16.13 0.34 -0.57
N ASP A 211 -15.37 1.43 -0.42
CA ASP A 211 -15.76 2.75 -0.91
C ASP A 211 -15.08 3.17 -2.22
N MET A 212 -14.16 2.35 -2.79
CA MET A 212 -13.45 2.72 -4.02
C MET A 212 -14.34 2.62 -5.26
N PRO A 213 -14.61 3.75 -5.96
CA PRO A 213 -15.35 3.70 -7.21
C PRO A 213 -14.57 3.00 -8.32
N ILE A 214 -15.25 2.18 -9.13
CA ILE A 214 -14.64 1.53 -10.30
C ILE A 214 -14.06 2.55 -11.29
N THR A 215 -14.64 3.74 -11.38
CA THR A 215 -14.14 4.84 -12.21
C THR A 215 -12.75 5.29 -11.78
N ASN A 216 -12.47 5.36 -10.48
CA ASN A 216 -11.14 5.71 -9.95
C ASN A 216 -10.10 4.65 -10.34
N TYR A 217 -10.47 3.36 -10.27
CA TYR A 217 -9.61 2.28 -10.73
C TYR A 217 -9.29 2.39 -12.23
N ILE A 218 -10.32 2.55 -13.06
CA ILE A 218 -10.14 2.69 -14.52
C ILE A 218 -9.25 3.90 -14.84
N THR A 219 -9.50 5.04 -14.20
CA THR A 219 -8.68 6.25 -14.38
C THR A 219 -7.22 6.01 -13.97
N ALA A 220 -6.98 5.36 -12.83
CA ALA A 220 -5.64 5.01 -12.36
C ALA A 220 -4.91 4.10 -13.36
N VAL A 221 -5.57 3.06 -13.88
CA VAL A 221 -5.00 2.14 -14.88
C VAL A 221 -4.68 2.87 -16.19
N LEU A 222 -5.60 3.69 -16.71
CA LEU A 222 -5.40 4.42 -17.96
C LEU A 222 -4.23 5.41 -17.87
N ILE A 223 -4.18 6.21 -16.81
CA ILE A 223 -3.10 7.16 -16.60
C ILE A 223 -1.76 6.44 -16.43
N SER A 224 -1.74 5.35 -15.65
CA SER A 224 -0.54 4.53 -15.47
C SER A 224 -0.09 3.89 -16.79
N GLY A 225 -1.01 3.43 -17.61
CA GLY A 225 -0.72 2.89 -18.95
C GLY A 225 -0.10 3.93 -19.88
N ILE A 226 -0.64 5.14 -19.91
CA ILE A 226 -0.09 6.25 -20.70
C ILE A 226 1.35 6.57 -20.23
N ILE A 227 1.57 6.71 -18.92
CA ILE A 227 2.88 7.02 -18.37
C ILE A 227 3.87 5.87 -18.63
N ALA A 228 3.48 4.62 -18.40
CA ALA A 228 4.32 3.45 -18.68
C ALA A 228 4.74 3.41 -20.15
N TYR A 229 3.83 3.73 -21.07
CA TYR A 229 4.11 3.78 -22.50
C TYR A 229 5.05 4.94 -22.86
N ILE A 230 4.87 6.12 -22.27
CA ILE A 230 5.75 7.29 -22.51
C ILE A 230 7.19 7.00 -22.10
N PHE A 231 7.41 6.35 -20.95
CA PHE A 231 8.76 6.12 -20.43
C PHE A 231 9.44 4.85 -21.01
N LEU A 232 8.67 3.79 -21.31
CA LEU A 232 9.22 2.50 -21.70
C LEU A 232 8.53 1.84 -22.90
N GLY A 233 7.61 2.53 -23.58
CA GLY A 233 6.87 1.94 -24.70
C GLY A 233 6.09 0.69 -24.29
N TYR A 234 6.12 -0.33 -25.14
CA TYR A 234 5.45 -1.61 -24.87
C TYR A 234 6.02 -2.33 -23.64
N VAL A 235 7.32 -2.19 -23.37
CA VAL A 235 7.98 -2.78 -22.20
C VAL A 235 7.31 -2.30 -20.89
N GLY A 236 6.96 -1.01 -20.83
CA GLY A 236 6.24 -0.45 -19.67
C GLY A 236 4.83 -1.00 -19.50
N LEU A 237 4.12 -1.22 -20.62
CA LEU A 237 2.79 -1.85 -20.59
C LEU A 237 2.83 -3.29 -20.10
N PHE A 238 3.87 -4.05 -20.46
CA PHE A 238 4.09 -5.39 -19.88
C PHE A 238 4.26 -5.34 -18.37
N GLY A 239 5.03 -4.36 -17.86
CA GLY A 239 5.15 -4.15 -16.42
C GLY A 239 3.80 -3.88 -15.73
N LEU A 240 2.96 -3.04 -16.34
CA LEU A 240 1.62 -2.77 -15.82
C LEU A 240 0.73 -4.03 -15.81
N ILE A 241 0.80 -4.84 -16.88
CA ILE A 241 0.08 -6.13 -16.95
C ILE A 241 0.54 -7.06 -15.82
N GLY A 242 1.86 -7.15 -15.56
CA GLY A 242 2.40 -7.94 -14.46
C GLY A 242 1.82 -7.53 -13.10
N ALA A 243 1.67 -6.23 -12.86
CA ALA A 243 1.07 -5.70 -11.63
C ALA A 243 -0.44 -6.02 -11.52
N ILE A 244 -1.20 -5.92 -12.60
CA ILE A 244 -2.63 -6.28 -12.62
C ILE A 244 -2.80 -7.77 -12.32
N ILE A 245 -1.97 -8.62 -12.93
CA ILE A 245 -1.96 -10.07 -12.64
C ILE A 245 -1.64 -10.33 -11.17
N ALA A 246 -0.68 -9.61 -10.59
CA ALA A 246 -0.34 -9.72 -9.17
C ALA A 246 -1.54 -9.39 -8.27
N GLY A 247 -2.21 -8.27 -8.53
CA GLY A 247 -3.39 -7.86 -7.77
C GLY A 247 -4.53 -8.88 -7.84
N ALA A 248 -4.80 -9.42 -9.04
CA ALA A 248 -5.80 -10.46 -9.22
C ALA A 248 -5.42 -11.77 -8.49
N LEU A 249 -4.14 -12.15 -8.52
CA LEU A 249 -3.63 -13.33 -7.83
C LEU A 249 -3.76 -13.18 -6.31
N ILE A 250 -3.35 -12.04 -5.76
CA ILE A 250 -3.45 -11.78 -4.31
C ILE A 250 -4.91 -11.74 -3.86
N SER A 251 -5.81 -11.10 -4.62
CA SER A 251 -7.24 -11.13 -4.35
C SER A 251 -7.79 -12.56 -4.32
N TYR A 252 -7.40 -13.40 -5.29
CA TYR A 252 -7.80 -14.80 -5.33
C TYR A 252 -7.30 -15.59 -4.12
N ILE A 253 -6.03 -15.42 -3.74
CA ILE A 253 -5.43 -16.09 -2.57
C ILE A 253 -6.12 -15.62 -1.29
N ALA A 254 -6.34 -14.30 -1.13
CA ALA A 254 -7.03 -13.73 0.02
C ALA A 254 -8.46 -14.27 0.15
N LYS A 255 -9.21 -14.31 -0.95
CA LYS A 255 -10.56 -14.89 -0.96
C LYS A 255 -10.60 -16.34 -0.49
N ARG A 256 -9.62 -17.15 -0.88
CA ARG A 256 -9.56 -18.57 -0.50
C ARG A 256 -9.13 -18.81 0.95
N ASN A 257 -8.27 -17.94 1.49
CA ASN A 257 -7.69 -18.14 2.81
C ASN A 257 -8.42 -17.35 3.90
N PHE A 258 -8.82 -16.14 3.60
CA PHE A 258 -9.39 -15.19 4.58
C PHE A 258 -10.85 -14.85 4.30
N GLY A 259 -11.31 -15.01 3.05
CA GLY A 259 -12.65 -14.61 2.61
C GLY A 259 -12.79 -13.12 2.30
N VAL A 260 -11.86 -12.29 2.79
CA VAL A 260 -11.85 -10.82 2.74
C VAL A 260 -10.45 -10.29 2.45
N ALA A 261 -10.33 -8.99 2.12
CA ALA A 261 -9.05 -8.29 2.05
C ALA A 261 -8.90 -7.33 3.23
N THR A 262 -7.84 -7.52 4.02
CA THR A 262 -7.38 -6.62 5.08
C THR A 262 -6.36 -5.61 4.54
N GLY A 263 -5.89 -4.69 5.38
CA GLY A 263 -4.78 -3.79 5.04
C GLY A 263 -3.51 -4.56 4.63
N ASP A 264 -3.23 -5.69 5.29
CA ASP A 264 -2.05 -6.53 5.03
C ASP A 264 -2.13 -7.22 3.68
N VAL A 265 -3.34 -7.64 3.26
CA VAL A 265 -3.60 -8.15 1.90
C VAL A 265 -3.30 -7.06 0.86
N LEU A 266 -3.71 -5.82 1.12
CA LEU A 266 -3.45 -4.69 0.22
C LEU A 266 -1.95 -4.34 0.19
N GLY A 267 -1.28 -4.34 1.35
CA GLY A 267 0.17 -4.17 1.45
C GLY A 267 0.93 -5.26 0.68
N THR A 268 0.54 -6.52 0.84
CA THR A 268 1.07 -7.66 0.09
C THR A 268 0.90 -7.47 -1.40
N SER A 269 -0.28 -7.02 -1.84
CA SER A 269 -0.54 -6.77 -3.26
C SER A 269 0.35 -5.66 -3.82
N ASN A 270 0.65 -4.63 -3.04
CA ASN A 270 1.63 -3.60 -3.43
C ASN A 270 3.01 -4.20 -3.68
N GLU A 271 3.52 -5.00 -2.75
CA GLU A 271 4.86 -5.57 -2.83
C GLU A 271 4.99 -6.59 -3.97
N ILE A 272 4.07 -7.56 -4.05
CA ILE A 272 4.05 -8.55 -5.14
C ILE A 272 3.80 -7.86 -6.50
N GLY A 273 2.98 -6.81 -6.51
CA GLY A 273 2.72 -5.99 -7.69
C GLY A 273 3.98 -5.31 -8.22
N ARG A 274 4.79 -4.70 -7.32
CA ARG A 274 6.10 -4.17 -7.66
C ARG A 274 6.99 -5.23 -8.27
N LEU A 275 7.17 -6.35 -7.58
CA LEU A 275 8.05 -7.43 -8.02
C LEU A 275 7.65 -8.00 -9.37
N LEU A 276 6.38 -8.34 -9.57
CA LEU A 276 5.90 -8.87 -10.85
C LEU A 276 5.97 -7.83 -11.98
N SER A 277 5.68 -6.55 -11.69
CA SER A 277 5.88 -5.49 -12.67
C SER A 277 7.33 -5.43 -13.15
N LEU A 278 8.28 -5.41 -12.22
CA LEU A 278 9.71 -5.37 -12.55
C LEU A 278 10.17 -6.63 -13.31
N ILE A 279 9.70 -7.82 -12.93
CA ILE A 279 9.98 -9.08 -13.65
C ILE A 279 9.46 -9.01 -15.09
N PHE A 280 8.22 -8.56 -15.28
CA PHE A 280 7.62 -8.44 -16.62
C PHE A 280 8.34 -7.42 -17.48
N ILE A 281 8.82 -6.31 -16.91
CA ILE A 281 9.68 -5.35 -17.62
C ILE A 281 10.97 -6.03 -18.08
N VAL A 282 11.67 -6.74 -17.19
CA VAL A 282 12.94 -7.43 -17.51
C VAL A 282 12.73 -8.48 -18.61
N ILE A 283 11.64 -9.24 -18.56
CA ILE A 283 11.29 -10.22 -19.60
C ILE A 283 10.97 -9.54 -20.94
N ALA A 284 10.36 -8.36 -20.91
CA ALA A 284 9.94 -7.66 -22.13
C ALA A 284 11.10 -6.93 -22.83
N ILE A 285 12.15 -6.49 -22.11
CA ILE A 285 13.29 -5.75 -22.70
C ILE A 285 13.88 -6.45 -23.94
N PRO A 286 14.19 -7.76 -23.95
CA PRO A 286 14.76 -8.41 -25.12
C PRO A 286 13.75 -8.69 -26.24
N LEU A 287 12.45 -8.42 -26.06
CA LEU A 287 11.38 -8.68 -27.03
C LEU A 287 11.06 -7.44 -27.86
N PHE A 288 11.39 -6.25 -27.38
CA PHE A 288 11.10 -4.96 -27.99
C PHE A 288 12.36 -4.08 -28.04
#